data_091585948b9019122b2c7ad0f20d92cb
#
_entry.id   091585948b9019122b2c7ad0f20d92cb
#
_cell.length_a   1.000
_cell.length_b   1.000
_cell.length_c   1.000
_cell.angle_alpha   90.00
_cell.angle_beta   90.00
_cell.angle_gamma   90.00
#
_symmetry.space_group_name_H-M   'P 1'
#
loop_
_entity.id
_entity.type
_entity.pdbx_description
1 polymer ?
#
loop_
_entity_poly.entity_id
_entity_poly.type
_entity_poly.pdbx_seq_one_letter_code
_entity_poly.pdbx_strand_id
1 'polypeptide(L)'
;MDRFNAMRVFTRIVELGGFARAADSLQLPRASVTILIKQLEAHLGVQLLHRTTRQVSPTLDGAAYYQRCIRLLADLEEAEAAFSLGRHNPRGTLRVDMPAGIGHLIVMPALPEFSARYPLLELEIGLNDRPVDLIREGVDCALRGGPLLDESLVARPLAQLAQVTCASPGYLREHGVPTSVAQLQGHRMVEYFSAVSGKRYGLEFLVDGELHEVNLPKQVSVNSADGYLAACEAGYGLIQTPYYHAARQLQAGVLQEVLAEHAPPPLPLTALYPPQRHLSTRIRVFVDWLVDLFARQDELIRGRNQGRAWAAKRPRQGGRG
;
A
#
# COMPACT_ATOMS: atom_id res chain seq x y z
N MET A 1 -22.41 -14.93 -28.82
CA MET A 1 -21.42 -13.84 -28.74
C MET A 1 -20.23 -14.36 -27.95
N ASP A 2 -19.04 -14.26 -28.50
CA ASP A 2 -17.80 -14.45 -27.74
C ASP A 2 -17.58 -13.23 -26.82
N ARG A 3 -17.77 -13.45 -25.51
CA ARG A 3 -17.72 -12.36 -24.52
C ARG A 3 -16.31 -11.79 -24.34
N PHE A 4 -15.28 -12.64 -24.37
CA PHE A 4 -13.90 -12.17 -24.22
C PHE A 4 -13.49 -11.31 -25.41
N ASN A 5 -13.84 -11.71 -26.62
CA ASN A 5 -13.59 -10.90 -27.80
C ASN A 5 -14.38 -9.58 -27.76
N ALA A 6 -15.64 -9.60 -27.29
CA ALA A 6 -16.43 -8.37 -27.12
C ALA A 6 -15.82 -7.43 -26.05
N MET A 7 -15.29 -7.96 -24.94
CA MET A 7 -14.56 -7.19 -23.94
C MET A 7 -13.27 -6.58 -24.51
N ARG A 8 -12.47 -7.34 -25.26
CA ARG A 8 -11.27 -6.84 -25.96
C ARG A 8 -11.59 -5.69 -26.92
N VAL A 9 -12.64 -5.84 -27.68
CA VAL A 9 -13.10 -4.80 -28.62
C VAL A 9 -13.54 -3.56 -27.87
N PHE A 10 -14.31 -3.72 -26.78
CA PHE A 10 -14.79 -2.62 -25.95
C PHE A 10 -13.62 -1.85 -25.30
N THR A 11 -12.69 -2.53 -24.66
CA THR A 11 -11.54 -1.90 -24.02
C THR A 11 -10.71 -1.12 -25.05
N ARG A 12 -10.50 -1.70 -26.24
CA ARG A 12 -9.73 -1.06 -27.30
C ARG A 12 -10.41 0.20 -27.87
N ILE A 13 -11.76 0.22 -27.91
CA ILE A 13 -12.51 1.42 -28.32
C ILE A 13 -12.34 2.54 -27.29
N VAL A 14 -12.40 2.21 -25.99
CA VAL A 14 -12.22 3.19 -24.91
C VAL A 14 -10.81 3.78 -24.94
N GLU A 15 -9.77 2.94 -25.07
CA GLU A 15 -8.37 3.34 -25.13
C GLU A 15 -8.06 4.27 -26.33
N LEU A 16 -8.56 3.90 -27.49
CA LEU A 16 -8.28 4.63 -28.73
C LEU A 16 -9.31 5.72 -29.03
N GLY A 17 -10.42 5.82 -28.26
CA GLY A 17 -11.46 6.82 -28.42
C GLY A 17 -12.21 6.71 -29.75
N GLY A 18 -12.31 5.51 -30.36
CA GLY A 18 -13.02 5.37 -31.64
C GLY A 18 -13.07 3.97 -32.22
N PHE A 19 -14.22 3.65 -32.84
CA PHE A 19 -14.49 2.35 -33.47
C PHE A 19 -13.54 2.00 -34.61
N ALA A 20 -13.22 2.97 -35.48
CA ALA A 20 -12.35 2.76 -36.61
C ALA A 20 -10.92 2.43 -36.16
N ARG A 21 -10.37 3.19 -35.23
CA ARG A 21 -9.03 2.98 -34.68
C ARG A 21 -8.91 1.64 -33.95
N ALA A 22 -9.96 1.25 -33.21
CA ALA A 22 -10.01 -0.06 -32.56
C ALA A 22 -10.09 -1.21 -33.58
N ALA A 23 -10.89 -1.08 -34.63
CA ALA A 23 -10.99 -2.05 -35.70
C ALA A 23 -9.64 -2.27 -36.40
N ASP A 24 -8.99 -1.19 -36.78
CA ASP A 24 -7.67 -1.22 -37.43
C ASP A 24 -6.61 -1.84 -36.50
N SER A 25 -6.59 -1.47 -35.21
CA SER A 25 -5.68 -2.04 -34.21
C SER A 25 -5.86 -3.53 -33.94
N LEU A 26 -7.11 -4.00 -33.98
CA LEU A 26 -7.46 -5.42 -33.73
C LEU A 26 -7.52 -6.25 -35.02
N GLN A 27 -7.27 -5.63 -36.18
CA GLN A 27 -7.38 -6.25 -37.50
C GLN A 27 -8.77 -6.89 -37.74
N LEU A 28 -9.82 -6.20 -37.28
CA LEU A 28 -11.22 -6.62 -37.42
C LEU A 28 -11.97 -5.72 -38.41
N PRO A 29 -12.95 -6.27 -39.16
CA PRO A 29 -13.85 -5.44 -39.95
C PRO A 29 -14.63 -4.44 -39.06
N ARG A 30 -14.76 -3.18 -39.48
CA ARG A 30 -15.48 -2.14 -38.72
C ARG A 30 -16.93 -2.51 -38.40
N ALA A 31 -17.59 -3.21 -39.31
CA ALA A 31 -18.95 -3.71 -39.08
C ALA A 31 -19.01 -4.72 -37.92
N SER A 32 -18.03 -5.62 -37.83
CA SER A 32 -17.93 -6.63 -36.76
C SER A 32 -17.73 -5.98 -35.38
N VAL A 33 -16.85 -4.96 -35.29
CA VAL A 33 -16.63 -4.18 -34.08
C VAL A 33 -17.94 -3.54 -33.59
N THR A 34 -18.71 -2.94 -34.51
CA THR A 34 -20.01 -2.31 -34.17
C THR A 34 -21.04 -3.33 -33.70
N ILE A 35 -21.11 -4.50 -34.34
CA ILE A 35 -22.02 -5.57 -33.99
C ILE A 35 -21.68 -6.13 -32.61
N LEU A 36 -20.39 -6.39 -32.32
CA LEU A 36 -19.93 -6.93 -31.04
C LEU A 36 -20.31 -6.00 -29.88
N ILE A 37 -20.12 -4.69 -30.04
CA ILE A 37 -20.48 -3.73 -28.99
C ILE A 37 -22.01 -3.67 -28.78
N LYS A 38 -22.79 -3.64 -29.87
CA LYS A 38 -24.27 -3.68 -29.73
C LYS A 38 -24.74 -4.95 -29.01
N GLN A 39 -24.15 -6.09 -29.32
CA GLN A 39 -24.47 -7.35 -28.65
C GLN A 39 -24.04 -7.35 -27.18
N LEU A 40 -22.90 -6.74 -26.86
CA LEU A 40 -22.41 -6.60 -25.48
C LEU A 40 -23.35 -5.71 -24.66
N GLU A 41 -23.69 -4.52 -25.17
CA GLU A 41 -24.63 -3.58 -24.53
C GLU A 41 -25.99 -4.21 -24.33
N ALA A 42 -26.52 -4.92 -25.35
CA ALA A 42 -27.79 -5.65 -25.25
C ALA A 42 -27.74 -6.78 -24.20
N HIS A 43 -26.63 -7.49 -24.10
CA HIS A 43 -26.44 -8.56 -23.12
C HIS A 43 -26.39 -8.01 -21.68
N LEU A 44 -25.78 -6.87 -21.49
CA LEU A 44 -25.63 -6.21 -20.17
C LEU A 44 -26.86 -5.38 -19.80
N GLY A 45 -27.73 -5.03 -20.77
CA GLY A 45 -28.90 -4.20 -20.58
C GLY A 45 -28.59 -2.71 -20.35
N VAL A 46 -27.34 -2.29 -20.61
CA VAL A 46 -26.90 -0.90 -20.40
C VAL A 46 -26.06 -0.41 -21.58
N GLN A 47 -26.10 0.90 -21.84
CA GLN A 47 -25.18 1.54 -22.77
C GLN A 47 -23.82 1.74 -22.12
N LEU A 48 -22.75 1.30 -22.78
CA LEU A 48 -21.38 1.43 -22.31
C LEU A 48 -20.67 2.62 -22.94
N LEU A 49 -21.09 3.08 -24.12
CA LEU A 49 -20.42 4.12 -24.90
C LEU A 49 -21.37 5.23 -25.31
N HIS A 50 -20.98 6.48 -25.05
CA HIS A 50 -21.56 7.65 -25.69
C HIS A 50 -21.03 7.75 -27.12
N ARG A 51 -21.94 7.80 -28.10
CA ARG A 51 -21.62 7.91 -29.52
C ARG A 51 -21.97 9.32 -29.99
N THR A 52 -20.96 10.16 -30.15
CA THR A 52 -21.11 11.41 -30.90
C THR A 52 -20.42 11.28 -32.24
N THR A 53 -20.75 12.12 -33.22
CA THR A 53 -20.14 12.11 -34.56
C THR A 53 -18.65 12.47 -34.55
N ARG A 54 -18.12 13.00 -33.43
CA ARG A 54 -16.73 13.48 -33.31
C ARG A 54 -15.89 12.68 -32.31
N GLN A 55 -16.50 12.03 -31.32
CA GLN A 55 -15.76 11.34 -30.25
C GLN A 55 -16.57 10.20 -29.64
N VAL A 56 -15.91 9.15 -29.25
CA VAL A 56 -16.47 8.04 -28.47
C VAL A 56 -15.88 8.10 -27.06
N SER A 57 -16.74 8.13 -26.05
CA SER A 57 -16.36 8.11 -24.65
C SER A 57 -17.19 7.11 -23.86
N PRO A 58 -16.67 6.51 -22.80
CA PRO A 58 -17.45 5.62 -21.96
C PRO A 58 -18.56 6.38 -21.20
N THR A 59 -19.69 5.73 -20.97
CA THR A 59 -20.68 6.13 -19.98
C THR A 59 -20.15 5.87 -18.56
N LEU A 60 -20.87 6.26 -17.52
CA LEU A 60 -20.52 5.92 -16.14
C LEU A 60 -20.44 4.38 -15.95
N ASP A 61 -21.43 3.65 -16.45
CA ASP A 61 -21.44 2.17 -16.47
C ASP A 61 -20.31 1.60 -17.34
N GLY A 62 -20.05 2.26 -18.49
CA GLY A 62 -18.96 1.91 -19.38
C GLY A 62 -17.59 2.05 -18.73
N ALA A 63 -17.36 3.13 -17.97
CA ALA A 63 -16.10 3.32 -17.24
C ALA A 63 -15.91 2.26 -16.16
N ALA A 64 -16.97 1.96 -15.38
CA ALA A 64 -16.94 0.89 -14.37
C ALA A 64 -16.71 -0.50 -15.01
N TYR A 65 -17.37 -0.78 -16.14
CA TYR A 65 -17.22 -2.03 -16.87
C TYR A 65 -15.85 -2.16 -17.53
N TYR A 66 -15.28 -1.06 -18.05
CA TYR A 66 -13.92 -1.01 -18.60
C TYR A 66 -12.87 -1.47 -17.59
N GLN A 67 -12.93 -0.97 -16.37
CA GLN A 67 -12.01 -1.37 -15.31
C GLN A 67 -12.10 -2.87 -14.98
N ARG A 68 -13.30 -3.45 -15.06
CA ARG A 68 -13.51 -4.89 -14.86
C ARG A 68 -13.01 -5.72 -16.04
N CYS A 69 -13.24 -5.25 -17.27
CA CYS A 69 -12.78 -5.93 -18.48
C CYS A 69 -11.27 -6.06 -18.55
N ILE A 70 -10.53 -4.99 -18.24
CA ILE A 70 -9.06 -5.02 -18.24
C ILE A 70 -8.55 -6.14 -17.32
N ARG A 71 -9.13 -6.27 -16.12
CA ARG A 71 -8.71 -7.31 -15.15
C ARG A 71 -9.01 -8.71 -15.68
N LEU A 72 -10.25 -8.94 -16.12
CA LEU A 72 -10.66 -10.26 -16.64
C LEU A 72 -9.82 -10.70 -17.84
N LEU A 73 -9.50 -9.78 -18.76
CA LEU A 73 -8.66 -10.06 -19.91
C LEU A 73 -7.22 -10.35 -19.50
N ALA A 74 -6.69 -9.62 -18.54
CA ALA A 74 -5.36 -9.87 -17.99
C ALA A 74 -5.28 -11.23 -17.27
N ASP A 75 -6.31 -11.59 -16.50
CA ASP A 75 -6.39 -12.90 -15.81
C ASP A 75 -6.50 -14.05 -16.82
N LEU A 76 -7.24 -13.86 -17.90
CA LEU A 76 -7.31 -14.85 -18.98
C LEU A 76 -5.96 -15.05 -19.68
N GLU A 77 -5.29 -13.95 -20.05
CA GLU A 77 -3.95 -14.00 -20.65
C GLU A 77 -2.93 -14.68 -19.72
N GLU A 78 -3.04 -14.45 -18.42
CA GLU A 78 -2.18 -15.08 -17.43
C GLU A 78 -2.47 -16.58 -17.30
N ALA A 79 -3.75 -16.97 -17.28
CA ALA A 79 -4.14 -18.38 -17.26
C ALA A 79 -3.59 -19.13 -18.48
N GLU A 80 -3.64 -18.51 -19.67
CA GLU A 80 -3.07 -19.07 -20.90
C GLU A 80 -1.53 -19.12 -20.86
N ALA A 81 -0.90 -18.09 -20.30
CA ALA A 81 0.56 -18.03 -20.17
C ALA A 81 1.13 -19.10 -19.22
N ALA A 82 0.36 -19.52 -18.21
CA ALA A 82 0.75 -20.59 -17.29
C ALA A 82 0.99 -21.94 -17.99
N PHE A 83 0.38 -22.17 -19.15
CA PHE A 83 0.56 -23.37 -19.97
C PHE A 83 1.63 -23.22 -21.06
N SER A 84 2.18 -22.03 -21.24
CA SER A 84 3.26 -21.77 -22.21
C SER A 84 4.59 -22.18 -21.59
N LEU A 85 5.06 -23.37 -21.92
CA LEU A 85 6.34 -23.93 -21.49
C LEU A 85 7.49 -22.98 -21.85
N GLY A 86 8.02 -22.23 -20.85
CA GLY A 86 9.36 -21.67 -20.92
C GLY A 86 9.59 -20.20 -20.67
N ARG A 87 8.60 -19.35 -20.40
CA ARG A 87 8.88 -17.93 -20.06
C ARG A 87 7.97 -17.42 -18.93
N HIS A 88 8.45 -17.55 -17.71
CA HIS A 88 7.86 -16.94 -16.50
C HIS A 88 8.12 -15.42 -16.46
N ASN A 89 7.86 -14.70 -17.54
CA ASN A 89 8.02 -13.25 -17.53
C ASN A 89 6.62 -12.63 -17.44
N PRO A 90 6.18 -12.22 -16.24
CA PRO A 90 4.87 -11.61 -16.07
C PRO A 90 4.79 -10.31 -16.87
N ARG A 91 3.60 -10.01 -17.43
CA ARG A 91 3.34 -8.82 -18.25
C ARG A 91 2.01 -8.16 -17.89
N GLY A 92 1.84 -6.93 -18.32
CA GLY A 92 0.65 -6.13 -18.08
C GLY A 92 0.78 -5.23 -16.85
N THR A 93 -0.31 -4.61 -16.42
CA THR A 93 -0.32 -3.63 -15.34
C THR A 93 -0.54 -4.31 -13.99
N LEU A 94 0.26 -3.95 -12.99
CA LEU A 94 0.09 -4.29 -11.58
C LEU A 94 -0.20 -3.02 -10.79
N ARG A 95 -1.38 -2.96 -10.17
CA ARG A 95 -1.83 -1.85 -9.35
C ARG A 95 -1.56 -2.12 -7.88
N VAL A 96 -0.73 -1.28 -7.28
CA VAL A 96 -0.32 -1.42 -5.89
C VAL A 96 -0.65 -0.14 -5.13
N ASP A 97 -1.11 -0.28 -3.89
CA ASP A 97 -1.28 0.85 -2.98
C ASP A 97 -0.49 0.62 -1.69
N MET A 98 0.17 1.68 -1.19
CA MET A 98 0.99 1.57 0.00
C MET A 98 1.08 2.90 0.77
N PRO A 99 1.44 2.87 2.08
CA PRO A 99 1.73 4.09 2.83
C PRO A 99 2.79 4.93 2.14
N ALA A 100 2.59 6.25 2.10
CA ALA A 100 3.47 7.17 1.38
C ALA A 100 4.94 7.05 1.82
N GLY A 101 5.20 6.97 3.13
CA GLY A 101 6.54 6.81 3.66
C GLY A 101 7.22 5.50 3.22
N ILE A 102 6.50 4.37 3.19
CA ILE A 102 7.02 3.09 2.67
C ILE A 102 7.38 3.23 1.19
N GLY A 103 6.48 3.84 0.41
CA GLY A 103 6.71 4.08 -1.01
C GLY A 103 7.96 4.92 -1.24
N HIS A 104 8.02 6.12 -0.66
CA HIS A 104 9.09 7.07 -0.92
C HIS A 104 10.46 6.62 -0.41
N LEU A 105 10.50 6.03 0.79
CA LEU A 105 11.77 5.79 1.48
C LEU A 105 12.36 4.40 1.23
N ILE A 106 11.53 3.41 0.85
CA ILE A 106 11.95 2.02 0.73
C ILE A 106 11.69 1.47 -0.68
N VAL A 107 10.44 1.52 -1.16
CA VAL A 107 10.06 0.83 -2.39
C VAL A 107 10.56 1.55 -3.63
N MET A 108 10.30 2.85 -3.78
CA MET A 108 10.70 3.63 -4.97
C MET A 108 12.20 3.62 -5.24
N PRO A 109 13.10 3.78 -4.23
CA PRO A 109 14.54 3.68 -4.45
C PRO A 109 15.01 2.31 -4.97
N ALA A 110 14.30 1.23 -4.61
CA ALA A 110 14.63 -0.13 -5.02
C ALA A 110 13.89 -0.58 -6.31
N LEU A 111 12.89 0.18 -6.77
CA LEU A 111 12.03 -0.18 -7.89
C LEU A 111 12.79 -0.40 -9.22
N PRO A 112 13.89 0.31 -9.54
CA PRO A 112 14.66 0.05 -10.75
C PRO A 112 15.16 -1.40 -10.85
N GLU A 113 15.52 -2.05 -9.72
CA GLU A 113 15.90 -3.47 -9.68
C GLU A 113 14.75 -4.38 -10.12
N PHE A 114 13.55 -4.11 -9.60
CA PHE A 114 12.35 -4.87 -9.96
C PHE A 114 11.98 -4.70 -11.45
N SER A 115 11.98 -3.45 -11.94
CA SER A 115 11.65 -3.14 -13.33
C SER A 115 12.65 -3.75 -14.33
N ALA A 116 13.93 -3.78 -13.98
CA ALA A 116 14.96 -4.45 -14.79
C ALA A 116 14.72 -5.98 -14.86
N ARG A 117 14.26 -6.59 -13.77
CA ARG A 117 13.95 -8.03 -13.71
C ARG A 117 12.65 -8.39 -14.45
N TYR A 118 11.66 -7.49 -14.46
CA TYR A 118 10.34 -7.71 -15.06
C TYR A 118 9.95 -6.57 -16.01
N PRO A 119 10.65 -6.43 -17.15
CA PRO A 119 10.51 -5.28 -18.05
C PRO A 119 9.16 -5.18 -18.78
N LEU A 120 8.34 -6.21 -18.72
CA LEU A 120 7.01 -6.25 -19.34
C LEU A 120 5.88 -5.94 -18.34
N LEU A 121 6.23 -5.65 -17.05
CA LEU A 121 5.28 -5.20 -16.06
C LEU A 121 5.24 -3.69 -15.99
N GLU A 122 4.06 -3.13 -16.13
CA GLU A 122 3.77 -1.74 -15.80
C GLU A 122 3.26 -1.65 -14.36
N LEU A 123 3.77 -0.70 -13.57
CA LEU A 123 3.36 -0.51 -12.19
C LEU A 123 2.56 0.78 -12.06
N GLU A 124 1.34 0.68 -11.55
CA GLU A 124 0.55 1.81 -11.09
C GLU A 124 0.58 1.81 -9.56
N ILE A 125 1.27 2.79 -8.96
CA ILE A 125 1.51 2.81 -7.52
C ILE A 125 0.79 4.00 -6.90
N GLY A 126 -0.21 3.70 -6.06
CA GLY A 126 -0.88 4.65 -5.18
C GLY A 126 -0.10 4.79 -3.87
N LEU A 127 0.11 6.05 -3.44
CA LEU A 127 0.79 6.37 -2.17
C LEU A 127 -0.21 7.05 -1.25
N ASN A 128 -0.80 6.26 -0.34
CA ASN A 128 -1.86 6.74 0.54
C ASN A 128 -1.73 6.17 1.95
N ASP A 129 -1.93 7.02 2.96
CA ASP A 129 -2.02 6.58 4.36
C ASP A 129 -3.44 6.10 4.73
N ARG A 130 -4.43 6.31 3.85
CA ARG A 130 -5.78 5.77 4.03
C ARG A 130 -5.86 4.33 3.54
N PRO A 131 -6.60 3.45 4.22
CA PRO A 131 -6.97 2.15 3.67
C PRO A 131 -7.78 2.32 2.37
N VAL A 132 -7.47 1.51 1.36
CA VAL A 132 -8.22 1.43 0.10
C VAL A 132 -9.06 0.15 0.09
N ASP A 133 -10.22 0.21 -0.53
CA ASP A 133 -10.99 -0.99 -0.88
C ASP A 133 -10.40 -1.60 -2.16
N LEU A 134 -9.61 -2.68 -2.00
CA LEU A 134 -8.89 -3.29 -3.11
C LEU A 134 -9.81 -3.67 -4.27
N ILE A 135 -10.99 -4.20 -3.95
CA ILE A 135 -11.94 -4.70 -4.97
C ILE A 135 -12.60 -3.53 -5.70
N ARG A 136 -13.09 -2.54 -4.96
CA ARG A 136 -13.81 -1.39 -5.57
C ARG A 136 -12.87 -0.46 -6.33
N GLU A 137 -11.67 -0.21 -5.77
CA GLU A 137 -10.68 0.71 -6.37
C GLU A 137 -9.78 0.00 -7.39
N GLY A 138 -9.90 -1.33 -7.50
CA GLY A 138 -9.18 -2.09 -8.50
C GLY A 138 -7.70 -2.25 -8.24
N VAL A 139 -7.33 -2.28 -6.99
CA VAL A 139 -5.96 -2.50 -6.52
C VAL A 139 -5.69 -3.99 -6.44
N ASP A 140 -4.58 -4.44 -7.03
CA ASP A 140 -4.20 -5.85 -7.06
C ASP A 140 -3.52 -6.27 -5.75
N CYS A 141 -2.73 -5.37 -5.15
CA CYS A 141 -2.02 -5.62 -3.91
C CYS A 141 -1.89 -4.31 -3.11
N ALA A 142 -2.08 -4.38 -1.79
CA ALA A 142 -1.84 -3.23 -0.92
C ALA A 142 -0.88 -3.59 0.22
N LEU A 143 0.03 -2.67 0.56
CA LEU A 143 0.85 -2.76 1.76
C LEU A 143 0.16 -2.00 2.89
N ARG A 144 0.10 -2.61 4.08
CA ARG A 144 -0.52 -1.96 5.23
C ARG A 144 0.30 -2.21 6.50
N GLY A 145 0.46 -1.13 7.28
CA GLY A 145 1.02 -1.18 8.63
C GLY A 145 -0.09 -1.32 9.67
N GLY A 146 0.19 -2.08 10.72
CA GLY A 146 -0.73 -2.28 11.83
C GLY A 146 -1.54 -3.56 11.78
N PRO A 147 -2.48 -3.73 12.73
CA PRO A 147 -3.33 -4.91 12.78
C PRO A 147 -4.25 -5.00 11.56
N LEU A 148 -4.48 -6.22 11.10
CA LEU A 148 -5.37 -6.51 9.98
C LEU A 148 -6.82 -6.39 10.45
N LEU A 149 -7.62 -5.63 9.69
CA LEU A 149 -9.05 -5.41 9.98
C LEU A 149 -9.97 -6.24 9.08
N ASP A 150 -9.47 -6.76 7.97
CA ASP A 150 -10.23 -7.50 6.96
C ASP A 150 -9.67 -8.91 6.78
N GLU A 151 -10.39 -9.88 7.32
CA GLU A 151 -10.05 -11.31 7.24
C GLU A 151 -10.39 -11.93 5.87
N SER A 152 -11.07 -11.21 4.99
CA SER A 152 -11.42 -11.68 3.65
C SER A 152 -10.24 -11.64 2.68
N LEU A 153 -9.16 -10.92 3.01
CA LEU A 153 -7.97 -10.77 2.20
C LEU A 153 -6.89 -11.78 2.59
N VAL A 154 -6.09 -12.17 1.62
CA VAL A 154 -4.86 -12.92 1.89
C VAL A 154 -3.81 -11.96 2.42
N ALA A 155 -3.19 -12.33 3.55
CA ALA A 155 -2.20 -11.53 4.25
C ALA A 155 -0.82 -12.21 4.16
N ARG A 156 0.17 -11.50 3.59
CA ARG A 156 1.56 -11.94 3.55
C ARG A 156 2.41 -11.00 4.40
N PRO A 157 2.92 -11.44 5.56
CA PRO A 157 3.82 -10.62 6.38
C PRO A 157 5.09 -10.25 5.61
N LEU A 158 5.48 -8.97 5.68
CA LEU A 158 6.69 -8.43 5.06
C LEU A 158 7.76 -8.08 6.09
N ALA A 159 7.39 -7.35 7.16
CA ALA A 159 8.32 -6.88 8.17
C ALA A 159 7.64 -6.60 9.51
N GLN A 160 8.48 -6.40 10.53
CA GLN A 160 8.11 -5.82 11.82
C GLN A 160 8.86 -4.50 11.96
N LEU A 161 8.14 -3.38 11.85
CA LEU A 161 8.71 -2.03 11.84
C LEU A 161 8.93 -1.57 13.27
N ALA A 162 10.16 -1.43 13.71
CA ALA A 162 10.46 -0.85 15.01
C ALA A 162 9.93 0.59 15.08
N GLN A 163 9.37 0.96 16.21
CA GLN A 163 8.81 2.28 16.45
C GLN A 163 9.69 3.08 17.42
N VAL A 164 9.67 4.39 17.27
CA VAL A 164 10.38 5.33 18.15
C VAL A 164 9.45 6.41 18.64
N THR A 165 9.67 6.88 19.87
CA THR A 165 9.08 8.10 20.40
C THR A 165 10.08 9.24 20.24
N CYS A 166 9.69 10.35 19.62
CA CYS A 166 10.60 11.45 19.39
C CYS A 166 9.91 12.81 19.48
N ALA A 167 10.74 13.85 19.63
CA ALA A 167 10.33 15.25 19.60
C ALA A 167 11.45 16.13 19.03
N SER A 168 11.13 17.38 18.66
CA SER A 168 12.17 18.32 18.27
C SER A 168 13.00 18.79 19.47
N PRO A 169 14.30 19.05 19.30
CA PRO A 169 15.14 19.59 20.39
C PRO A 169 14.63 20.92 20.95
N GLY A 170 13.95 21.71 20.11
CA GLY A 170 13.30 22.97 20.56
C GLY A 170 12.22 22.70 21.58
N TYR A 171 11.31 21.79 21.29
CA TYR A 171 10.26 21.36 22.21
C TYR A 171 10.84 20.80 23.52
N LEU A 172 11.87 19.94 23.43
CA LEU A 172 12.49 19.31 24.59
C LEU A 172 13.25 20.31 25.49
N ARG A 173 13.81 21.39 24.94
CA ARG A 173 14.39 22.46 25.74
C ARG A 173 13.35 23.22 26.56
N GLU A 174 12.15 23.40 26.04
CA GLU A 174 11.08 24.12 26.70
C GLU A 174 10.33 23.26 27.73
N HIS A 175 10.10 21.99 27.42
CA HIS A 175 9.25 21.10 28.22
C HIS A 175 10.02 20.03 29.01
N GLY A 176 11.34 19.96 28.88
CA GLY A 176 12.18 18.91 29.45
C GLY A 176 12.26 17.64 28.58
N VAL A 177 13.23 16.78 28.91
CA VAL A 177 13.40 15.47 28.27
C VAL A 177 12.80 14.41 29.19
N PRO A 178 11.69 13.73 28.82
CA PRO A 178 11.12 12.69 29.67
C PRO A 178 12.03 11.47 29.69
N THR A 179 12.35 10.95 30.87
CA THR A 179 13.16 9.74 31.10
C THR A 179 12.32 8.54 31.56
N SER A 180 11.05 8.75 31.89
CA SER A 180 10.08 7.70 32.23
C SER A 180 8.69 8.06 31.70
N VAL A 181 7.83 7.07 31.55
CA VAL A 181 6.43 7.28 31.12
C VAL A 181 5.66 8.16 32.10
N ALA A 182 5.97 8.08 33.40
CA ALA A 182 5.35 8.93 34.42
C ALA A 182 5.67 10.43 34.24
N GLN A 183 6.81 10.78 33.65
CA GLN A 183 7.21 12.16 33.39
C GLN A 183 6.51 12.79 32.18
N LEU A 184 5.71 12.04 31.47
CA LEU A 184 4.91 12.56 30.34
C LEU A 184 3.82 13.56 30.80
N GLN A 185 3.52 13.62 32.08
CA GLN A 185 2.65 14.67 32.63
C GLN A 185 3.24 16.06 32.34
N GLY A 186 2.46 16.91 31.68
CA GLY A 186 2.91 18.25 31.26
C GLY A 186 3.46 18.30 29.83
N HIS A 187 3.70 17.16 29.19
CA HIS A 187 4.02 17.11 27.78
C HIS A 187 2.76 17.20 26.92
N ARG A 188 2.97 17.44 25.62
CA ARG A 188 1.96 17.43 24.56
C ARG A 188 2.32 16.40 23.52
N MET A 189 1.33 15.95 22.76
CA MET A 189 1.55 15.11 21.60
C MET A 189 0.94 15.73 20.35
N VAL A 190 1.46 15.39 19.20
CA VAL A 190 0.71 15.44 17.95
C VAL A 190 -0.16 14.19 17.92
N GLU A 191 -1.43 14.32 17.59
CA GLU A 191 -2.33 13.18 17.53
C GLU A 191 -2.43 12.64 16.10
N TYR A 192 -2.31 11.34 15.95
CA TYR A 192 -2.62 10.67 14.67
C TYR A 192 -4.05 10.14 14.71
N PHE A 193 -4.82 10.36 13.63
CA PHE A 193 -6.17 9.80 13.50
C PHE A 193 -6.37 9.11 12.15
N SER A 194 -7.18 8.04 12.15
CA SER A 194 -7.57 7.35 10.91
C SER A 194 -8.63 8.17 10.17
N ALA A 195 -8.37 8.54 8.93
CA ALA A 195 -9.32 9.25 8.08
C ALA A 195 -10.59 8.42 7.76
N VAL A 196 -10.52 7.09 7.87
CA VAL A 196 -11.63 6.17 7.55
C VAL A 196 -12.48 5.88 8.77
N SER A 197 -11.86 5.45 9.88
CA SER A 197 -12.59 5.06 11.10
C SER A 197 -12.79 6.20 12.09
N GLY A 198 -12.08 7.31 11.93
CA GLY A 198 -12.01 8.39 12.92
C GLY A 198 -11.28 8.00 14.21
N LYS A 199 -10.76 6.75 14.29
CA LYS A 199 -10.04 6.30 15.48
C LYS A 199 -8.81 7.17 15.70
N ARG A 200 -8.62 7.59 16.94
CA ARG A 200 -7.49 8.37 17.43
C ARG A 200 -6.53 7.45 18.15
N TYR A 201 -5.23 7.72 18.04
CA TYR A 201 -4.18 6.88 18.60
C TYR A 201 -3.38 7.68 19.61
N GLY A 202 -3.28 7.16 20.83
CA GLY A 202 -2.37 7.65 21.86
C GLY A 202 -0.93 7.18 21.62
N LEU A 203 -0.04 7.56 22.53
CA LEU A 203 1.32 7.04 22.58
C LEU A 203 1.32 5.72 23.35
N GLU A 204 1.96 4.69 22.80
CA GLU A 204 2.02 3.35 23.38
C GLU A 204 3.41 3.10 23.96
N PHE A 205 3.50 2.52 25.16
CA PHE A 205 4.75 2.21 25.84
C PHE A 205 4.72 0.82 26.43
N LEU A 206 5.84 0.10 26.35
CA LEU A 206 6.04 -1.14 27.09
C LEU A 206 6.71 -0.82 28.44
N VAL A 207 5.97 -1.04 29.52
CA VAL A 207 6.46 -0.89 30.89
C VAL A 207 6.30 -2.24 31.59
N ASP A 208 7.39 -2.82 32.07
CA ASP A 208 7.42 -4.14 32.73
C ASP A 208 6.76 -5.27 31.89
N GLY A 209 6.74 -5.12 30.56
CA GLY A 209 6.16 -6.06 29.62
C GLY A 209 4.67 -5.87 29.36
N GLU A 210 4.03 -4.89 29.99
CA GLU A 210 2.65 -4.50 29.77
C GLU A 210 2.57 -3.28 28.82
N LEU A 211 1.56 -3.27 27.96
CA LEU A 211 1.31 -2.17 27.04
C LEU A 211 0.47 -1.09 27.72
N HIS A 212 1.01 0.12 27.80
CA HIS A 212 0.35 1.29 28.32
C HIS A 212 0.10 2.29 27.22
N GLU A 213 -1.16 2.68 27.03
CA GLU A 213 -1.54 3.77 26.12
C GLU A 213 -1.65 5.08 26.93
N VAL A 214 -0.95 6.12 26.45
CA VAL A 214 -0.92 7.45 27.10
C VAL A 214 -1.48 8.47 26.14
N ASN A 215 -2.54 9.16 26.58
CA ASN A 215 -3.15 10.27 25.84
C ASN A 215 -2.72 11.58 26.48
N LEU A 216 -2.02 12.42 25.72
CA LEU A 216 -1.53 13.73 26.17
C LEU A 216 -2.37 14.87 25.58
N PRO A 217 -2.31 16.09 26.18
CA PRO A 217 -2.84 17.28 25.56
C PRO A 217 -2.28 17.49 24.16
N LYS A 218 -3.10 17.97 23.25
CA LYS A 218 -2.78 18.16 21.85
C LYS A 218 -3.30 19.48 21.31
N GLN A 219 -2.60 20.03 20.33
CA GLN A 219 -3.03 21.21 19.57
C GLN A 219 -3.24 20.87 18.09
N VAL A 220 -2.56 19.81 17.61
CA VAL A 220 -2.59 19.38 16.21
C VAL A 220 -2.94 17.91 16.15
N SER A 221 -3.87 17.59 15.27
CA SER A 221 -4.22 16.22 14.88
C SER A 221 -4.08 16.07 13.37
N VAL A 222 -3.48 14.99 12.91
CA VAL A 222 -3.20 14.72 11.49
C VAL A 222 -3.59 13.29 11.12
N ASN A 223 -3.78 13.04 9.82
CA ASN A 223 -4.09 11.72 9.27
C ASN A 223 -3.08 11.25 8.20
N SER A 224 -1.93 11.92 8.15
CA SER A 224 -0.83 11.63 7.25
C SER A 224 0.45 11.45 8.05
N ALA A 225 1.23 10.42 7.72
CA ALA A 225 2.50 10.15 8.39
C ALA A 225 3.51 11.29 8.18
N ASP A 226 3.57 11.87 6.98
CA ASP A 226 4.44 13.02 6.70
C ASP A 226 4.00 14.27 7.48
N GLY A 227 2.69 14.53 7.56
CA GLY A 227 2.14 15.61 8.39
C GLY A 227 2.42 15.42 9.88
N TYR A 228 2.42 14.16 10.34
CA TYR A 228 2.74 13.79 11.72
C TYR A 228 4.20 14.13 12.07
N LEU A 229 5.12 13.77 11.19
CA LEU A 229 6.54 14.07 11.31
C LEU A 229 6.80 15.58 11.25
N ALA A 230 6.22 16.28 10.28
CA ALA A 230 6.38 17.74 10.12
C ALA A 230 5.86 18.54 11.32
N ALA A 231 4.72 18.15 11.91
CA ALA A 231 4.20 18.77 13.10
C ALA A 231 5.13 18.57 14.31
N CYS A 232 5.75 17.40 14.46
CA CYS A 232 6.75 17.13 15.49
C CYS A 232 8.01 18.00 15.30
N GLU A 233 8.52 18.10 14.07
CA GLU A 233 9.64 18.99 13.72
C GLU A 233 9.35 20.45 14.07
N ALA A 234 8.11 20.89 13.84
CA ALA A 234 7.65 22.24 14.19
C ALA A 234 7.44 22.46 15.69
N GLY A 235 7.63 21.45 16.55
CA GLY A 235 7.59 21.57 18.00
C GLY A 235 6.21 21.43 18.64
N TYR A 236 5.23 20.85 17.96
CA TYR A 236 3.87 20.66 18.52
C TYR A 236 3.79 19.56 19.58
N GLY A 237 4.84 18.77 19.78
CA GLY A 237 4.89 17.76 20.83
C GLY A 237 5.55 16.46 20.39
N LEU A 238 5.35 15.44 21.21
CA LEU A 238 5.84 14.08 21.01
C LEU A 238 5.04 13.36 19.90
N ILE A 239 5.73 12.51 19.16
CA ILE A 239 5.11 11.53 18.23
C ILE A 239 5.67 10.14 18.46
N GLN A 240 4.92 9.13 18.01
CA GLN A 240 5.43 7.77 17.81
C GLN A 240 5.29 7.36 16.35
N THR A 241 6.38 6.93 15.75
CA THR A 241 6.41 6.59 14.33
C THR A 241 7.38 5.44 14.09
N PRO A 242 7.20 4.64 13.01
CA PRO A 242 8.22 3.68 12.61
C PRO A 242 9.58 4.36 12.41
N TYR A 243 10.64 3.72 12.91
CA TYR A 243 12.01 4.27 12.86
C TYR A 243 12.42 4.69 11.44
N TYR A 244 12.11 3.88 10.41
CA TYR A 244 12.48 4.19 9.03
C TYR A 244 11.97 5.57 8.59
N HIS A 245 10.82 6.01 9.11
CA HIS A 245 10.18 7.27 8.73
C HIS A 245 10.86 8.49 9.37
N ALA A 246 11.36 8.36 10.61
CA ALA A 246 12.09 9.41 11.33
C ALA A 246 13.61 9.30 11.24
N ALA A 247 14.14 8.24 10.63
CA ALA A 247 15.58 7.91 10.67
C ALA A 247 16.46 9.07 10.20
N ARG A 248 16.08 9.75 9.12
CA ARG A 248 16.82 10.88 8.56
C ARG A 248 16.86 12.07 9.50
N GLN A 249 15.75 12.40 10.13
CA GLN A 249 15.61 13.50 11.08
C GLN A 249 16.36 13.22 12.38
N LEU A 250 16.30 11.98 12.86
CA LEU A 250 17.06 11.55 14.04
C LEU A 250 18.57 11.62 13.78
N GLN A 251 19.04 11.16 12.62
CA GLN A 251 20.44 11.22 12.22
C GLN A 251 20.95 12.65 12.04
N ALA A 252 20.10 13.54 11.52
CA ALA A 252 20.42 14.95 11.33
C ALA A 252 20.27 15.79 12.62
N GLY A 253 19.77 15.21 13.72
CA GLY A 253 19.51 15.93 14.98
C GLY A 253 18.31 16.90 14.90
N VAL A 254 17.48 16.83 13.87
CA VAL A 254 16.23 17.58 13.73
C VAL A 254 15.20 17.09 14.72
N LEU A 255 15.19 15.78 14.97
CA LEU A 255 14.42 15.14 16.03
C LEU A 255 15.37 14.41 16.99
N GLN A 256 14.92 14.23 18.21
CA GLN A 256 15.60 13.47 19.25
C GLN A 256 14.68 12.37 19.77
N GLU A 257 15.21 11.13 19.83
CA GLU A 257 14.53 9.99 20.43
C GLU A 257 14.47 10.17 21.96
N VAL A 258 13.32 9.84 22.54
CA VAL A 258 13.07 9.82 23.98
C VAL A 258 12.41 8.50 24.36
N LEU A 259 12.56 8.08 25.63
CA LEU A 259 11.94 6.87 26.17
C LEU A 259 12.27 5.58 25.36
N ALA A 260 13.49 5.48 24.84
CA ALA A 260 13.92 4.34 24.01
C ALA A 260 13.79 2.98 24.73
N GLU A 261 13.93 2.96 26.06
CA GLU A 261 13.77 1.74 26.87
C GLU A 261 12.32 1.28 27.03
N HIS A 262 11.37 2.17 26.75
CA HIS A 262 9.92 1.94 26.78
C HIS A 262 9.30 1.95 25.39
N ALA A 263 10.09 1.64 24.35
CA ALA A 263 9.61 1.67 22.98
C ALA A 263 8.35 0.80 22.81
N PRO A 264 7.39 1.24 21.98
CA PRO A 264 6.18 0.47 21.70
C PRO A 264 6.52 -0.81 20.93
N PRO A 265 5.58 -1.78 20.90
CA PRO A 265 5.76 -2.99 20.10
C PRO A 265 5.97 -2.62 18.62
N PRO A 266 6.75 -3.43 17.88
CA PRO A 266 6.93 -3.21 16.46
C PRO A 266 5.60 -3.25 15.70
N LEU A 267 5.44 -2.37 14.72
CA LEU A 267 4.28 -2.31 13.86
C LEU A 267 4.40 -3.36 12.74
N PRO A 268 3.48 -4.35 12.61
CA PRO A 268 3.53 -5.30 11.51
C PRO A 268 3.27 -4.59 10.19
N LEU A 269 4.06 -4.92 9.16
CA LEU A 269 3.84 -4.53 7.77
C LEU A 269 3.44 -5.77 6.97
N THR A 270 2.33 -5.69 6.27
CA THR A 270 1.73 -6.83 5.57
C THR A 270 1.33 -6.43 4.15
N ALA A 271 1.59 -7.31 3.18
CA ALA A 271 0.99 -7.24 1.84
C ALA A 271 -0.36 -7.94 1.86
N LEU A 272 -1.37 -7.26 1.33
CA LEU A 272 -2.76 -7.71 1.27
C LEU A 272 -3.21 -7.81 -0.18
N TYR A 273 -3.88 -8.90 -0.54
CA TYR A 273 -4.45 -9.08 -1.87
C TYR A 273 -5.70 -9.97 -1.80
N PRO A 274 -6.65 -9.84 -2.76
CA PRO A 274 -7.85 -10.66 -2.77
C PRO A 274 -7.53 -12.16 -2.88
N PRO A 275 -8.28 -13.05 -2.19
CA PRO A 275 -8.13 -14.47 -2.34
C PRO A 275 -8.49 -14.89 -3.76
N GLN A 276 -7.57 -15.57 -4.43
CA GLN A 276 -7.77 -16.13 -5.76
C GLN A 276 -7.45 -17.61 -5.73
N ARG A 277 -8.16 -18.42 -6.54
CA ARG A 277 -7.90 -19.86 -6.64
C ARG A 277 -6.46 -20.14 -7.12
N HIS A 278 -5.93 -19.25 -7.96
CA HIS A 278 -4.53 -19.21 -8.38
C HIS A 278 -4.04 -17.76 -8.24
N LEU A 279 -3.01 -17.55 -7.43
CA LEU A 279 -2.42 -16.21 -7.26
C LEU A 279 -1.78 -15.78 -8.57
N SER A 280 -2.17 -14.59 -9.03
CA SER A 280 -1.59 -13.96 -10.22
C SER A 280 -0.07 -13.91 -10.15
N THR A 281 0.60 -14.29 -11.24
CA THR A 281 2.08 -14.28 -11.31
C THR A 281 2.64 -12.89 -11.08
N ARG A 282 1.94 -11.83 -11.52
CA ARG A 282 2.31 -10.43 -11.29
C ARG A 282 2.34 -10.10 -9.79
N ILE A 283 1.30 -10.46 -9.06
CA ILE A 283 1.22 -10.23 -7.60
C ILE A 283 2.30 -11.05 -6.91
N ARG A 284 2.45 -12.32 -7.25
CA ARG A 284 3.44 -13.22 -6.63
C ARG A 284 4.86 -12.69 -6.75
N VAL A 285 5.33 -12.35 -7.96
CA VAL A 285 6.71 -11.87 -8.15
C VAL A 285 6.97 -10.54 -7.46
N PHE A 286 5.95 -9.69 -7.36
CA PHE A 286 6.05 -8.42 -6.64
C PHE A 286 6.10 -8.63 -5.13
N VAL A 287 5.23 -9.47 -4.58
CA VAL A 287 5.22 -9.77 -3.13
C VAL A 287 6.49 -10.51 -2.71
N ASP A 288 6.97 -11.47 -3.51
CA ASP A 288 8.24 -12.15 -3.23
C ASP A 288 9.42 -11.17 -3.27
N TRP A 289 9.47 -10.26 -4.25
CA TRP A 289 10.46 -9.20 -4.29
C TRP A 289 10.39 -8.27 -3.08
N LEU A 290 9.18 -7.91 -2.61
CA LEU A 290 9.02 -7.10 -1.40
C LEU A 290 9.54 -7.84 -0.17
N VAL A 291 9.27 -9.14 -0.02
CA VAL A 291 9.83 -9.95 1.10
C VAL A 291 11.35 -9.86 1.11
N ASP A 292 11.99 -10.04 -0.06
CA ASP A 292 13.45 -9.95 -0.20
C ASP A 292 13.95 -8.52 0.06
N LEU A 293 13.23 -7.51 -0.42
CA LEU A 293 13.56 -6.10 -0.21
C LEU A 293 13.58 -5.76 1.28
N PHE A 294 12.50 -6.07 1.99
CA PHE A 294 12.37 -5.76 3.42
C PHE A 294 13.36 -6.57 4.27
N ALA A 295 13.68 -7.79 3.89
CA ALA A 295 14.73 -8.58 4.55
C ALA A 295 16.13 -7.94 4.44
N ARG A 296 16.41 -7.23 3.33
CA ARG A 296 17.67 -6.50 3.12
C ARG A 296 17.77 -5.15 3.84
N GLN A 297 16.61 -4.59 4.27
CA GLN A 297 16.53 -3.29 4.95
C GLN A 297 16.51 -3.41 6.48
N ASP A 298 17.14 -4.43 7.04
CA ASP A 298 17.06 -4.80 8.46
C ASP A 298 17.44 -3.63 9.41
N GLU A 299 18.50 -2.88 9.10
CA GLU A 299 18.96 -1.75 9.90
C GLU A 299 17.95 -0.58 9.91
N LEU A 300 17.33 -0.28 8.77
CA LEU A 300 16.31 0.77 8.62
C LEU A 300 14.99 0.38 9.28
N ILE A 301 14.66 -0.91 9.27
CA ILE A 301 13.41 -1.45 9.79
C ILE A 301 13.46 -1.63 11.30
N ARG A 302 14.57 -2.16 11.84
CA ARG A 302 14.75 -2.47 13.27
C ARG A 302 15.32 -1.33 14.10
N GLY A 303 15.92 -0.31 13.48
CA GLY A 303 16.63 0.75 14.20
C GLY A 303 17.91 0.27 14.90
N ARG A 304 18.79 1.20 15.23
CA ARG A 304 20.13 0.88 15.78
C ARG A 304 20.09 0.23 17.16
N ASN A 305 19.10 0.51 17.99
CA ASN A 305 19.06 0.11 19.41
C ASN A 305 18.10 -1.04 19.74
N GLN A 306 17.08 -1.29 18.93
CA GLN A 306 16.03 -2.26 19.27
C GLN A 306 16.34 -3.71 18.89
N GLY A 307 17.32 -3.95 18.00
CA GLY A 307 17.75 -5.30 17.63
C GLY A 307 18.30 -6.13 18.80
N ARG A 308 18.82 -5.49 19.85
CA ARG A 308 19.36 -6.17 21.04
C ARG A 308 18.29 -6.49 22.08
N ALA A 309 17.32 -5.63 22.30
CA ALA A 309 16.29 -5.81 23.34
C ALA A 309 15.23 -6.85 22.95
N TRP A 310 14.86 -6.91 21.68
CA TRP A 310 13.80 -7.82 21.22
C TRP A 310 14.28 -9.25 20.99
N ALA A 311 15.54 -9.46 20.56
CA ALA A 311 16.14 -10.79 20.43
C ALA A 311 16.23 -11.52 21.77
N ALA A 312 16.37 -10.78 22.88
CA ALA A 312 16.44 -11.34 24.24
C ALA A 312 15.05 -11.78 24.81
N LYS A 313 13.95 -11.31 24.22
CA LYS A 313 12.56 -11.55 24.72
C LYS A 313 11.74 -12.52 23.88
N ARG A 314 12.30 -13.28 22.93
CA ARG A 314 11.57 -14.35 22.25
C ARG A 314 11.13 -15.40 23.28
N PRO A 315 9.82 -15.66 23.47
CA PRO A 315 9.42 -16.82 24.24
C PRO A 315 9.98 -18.05 23.54
N ARG A 316 10.72 -18.89 24.26
CA ARG A 316 11.15 -20.21 23.78
C ARG A 316 9.90 -20.95 23.35
N GLN A 317 9.74 -21.20 22.06
CA GLN A 317 8.72 -22.13 21.58
C GLN A 317 8.97 -23.44 22.29
N GLY A 318 8.07 -23.77 23.22
CA GLY A 318 8.11 -25.00 23.94
C GLY A 318 8.01 -26.17 22.96
N GLY A 319 9.09 -26.96 22.88
CA GLY A 319 9.07 -28.24 22.20
C GLY A 319 7.99 -29.08 22.84
N ARG A 320 6.99 -29.46 22.08
CA ARG A 320 6.16 -30.63 22.40
C ARG A 320 6.90 -31.82 21.82
N GLY A 321 7.40 -32.67 22.77
CA GLY A 321 7.76 -34.03 22.48
C GLY A 321 6.52 -34.88 22.14
#